data_f398c0c96e4ebbeec3ce6b0b7f998214
#
_entry.id   f398c0c96e4ebbeec3ce6b0b7f998214
#
_cell.length_a   1.000
_cell.length_b   1.000
_cell.length_c   1.000
_cell.angle_alpha   90.00
_cell.angle_beta   90.00
_cell.angle_gamma   90.00
#
_symmetry.space_group_name_H-M   'P 1'
#
loop_
_entity.id
_entity.type
_entity.pdbx_description
1 polymer ?
#
loop_
_entity_poly.entity_id
_entity_poly.type
_entity_poly.pdbx_seq_one_letter_code
_entity_poly.pdbx_strand_id
1 'polypeptide(L)'
;LKDTEKRDKYRIWGELLNTYGYSAQPGDKSLEAVNYYNGEPVTIPLDPQLTAGENAKKYFEKYNKLKRTNEALTALTKEVHDEIEHLESVANALDIARAEEDLVQIKEELIESGYIRRKGGSKKVKITSRPFHYISSDGFSMYVGKNNLQNEELTFKFAVGNDWWFHAKGRPGSHVIVKTGGKELPDATFEEAARLAAHYSTGRDQEKIEVDYVEKKQVKKVAGAKPGFVIYHTNY
;
A
#
# COMPACT_ATOMS: atom_id res chain seq x y z
N LEU A 1 -8.76 17.77 1.19
CA LEU A 1 -8.49 19.22 1.36
C LEU A 1 -9.63 19.92 2.10
N LYS A 2 -10.86 19.98 1.55
CA LYS A 2 -12.01 20.67 2.19
C LYS A 2 -12.34 20.22 3.62
N ASP A 3 -12.22 18.92 3.92
CA ASP A 3 -12.50 18.38 5.27
C ASP A 3 -11.38 18.72 6.27
N THR A 4 -10.15 18.82 5.81
CA THR A 4 -9.01 19.23 6.64
C THR A 4 -9.12 20.71 7.01
N GLU A 5 -9.45 21.56 6.05
CA GLU A 5 -9.70 23.00 6.28
C GLU A 5 -10.84 23.23 7.27
N LYS A 6 -11.95 22.48 7.10
CA LYS A 6 -13.09 22.57 8.02
C LYS A 6 -12.75 22.12 9.44
N ARG A 7 -11.95 21.07 9.58
CA ARG A 7 -11.47 20.59 10.87
C ARG A 7 -10.57 21.60 11.55
N ASP A 8 -9.59 22.15 10.82
CA ASP A 8 -8.63 23.11 11.37
C ASP A 8 -9.30 24.43 11.75
N LYS A 9 -10.33 24.84 11.03
CA LYS A 9 -11.18 25.97 11.39
C LYS A 9 -11.76 25.84 12.81
N TYR A 10 -12.29 24.67 13.18
CA TYR A 10 -12.83 24.46 14.53
C TYR A 10 -11.74 24.51 15.62
N ARG A 11 -10.56 24.01 15.34
CA ARG A 11 -9.42 24.12 16.26
C ARG A 11 -9.06 25.59 16.50
N ILE A 12 -8.89 26.35 15.41
CA ILE A 12 -8.54 27.79 15.46
C ILE A 12 -9.62 28.55 16.24
N TRP A 13 -10.90 28.32 15.97
CA TRP A 13 -11.98 28.97 16.69
C TRP A 13 -11.98 28.65 18.18
N GLY A 14 -11.73 27.41 18.57
CA GLY A 14 -11.57 27.03 19.99
C GLY A 14 -10.40 27.74 20.66
N GLU A 15 -9.25 27.81 20.00
CA GLU A 15 -8.04 28.49 20.50
C GLU A 15 -8.28 30.01 20.64
N LEU A 16 -8.88 30.64 19.63
CA LEU A 16 -9.20 32.07 19.65
C LEU A 16 -10.20 32.41 20.76
N LEU A 17 -11.20 31.58 21.01
CA LEU A 17 -12.14 31.75 22.11
C LEU A 17 -11.47 31.60 23.46
N ASN A 18 -10.49 30.71 23.62
CA ASN A 18 -9.71 30.63 24.86
C ASN A 18 -8.84 31.89 25.08
N THR A 19 -8.38 32.53 23.99
CA THR A 19 -7.52 33.71 24.06
C THR A 19 -8.32 35.01 24.21
N TYR A 20 -9.38 35.18 23.43
CA TYR A 20 -10.14 36.44 23.35
C TYR A 20 -11.54 36.36 23.95
N GLY A 21 -11.95 35.19 24.46
CA GLY A 21 -13.32 34.97 24.98
C GLY A 21 -13.71 35.82 26.18
N TYR A 22 -12.72 36.46 26.86
CA TYR A 22 -12.97 37.40 27.94
C TYR A 22 -13.72 38.67 27.48
N SER A 23 -13.68 38.99 26.17
CA SER A 23 -14.40 40.14 25.59
C SER A 23 -15.84 39.82 25.21
N ALA A 24 -16.23 38.54 25.17
CA ALA A 24 -17.61 38.11 24.86
C ALA A 24 -18.54 38.35 26.05
N GLN A 25 -19.72 38.90 25.79
CA GLN A 25 -20.78 39.11 26.78
C GLN A 25 -21.80 37.94 26.74
N PRO A 26 -22.46 37.64 27.86
CA PRO A 26 -23.57 36.69 27.87
C PRO A 26 -24.64 37.08 26.85
N GLY A 27 -24.99 36.13 25.95
CA GLY A 27 -26.00 36.36 24.92
C GLY A 27 -25.44 36.77 23.56
N ASP A 28 -24.10 36.97 23.43
CA ASP A 28 -23.48 37.25 22.15
C ASP A 28 -23.63 36.06 21.19
N LYS A 29 -23.90 36.37 19.91
CA LYS A 29 -24.07 35.40 18.84
C LYS A 29 -22.76 35.16 18.03
N SER A 30 -21.78 36.05 18.21
CA SER A 30 -20.47 35.96 17.55
C SER A 30 -19.42 36.72 18.33
N LEU A 31 -18.16 36.38 18.11
CA LEU A 31 -16.98 37.09 18.58
C LEU A 31 -16.10 37.42 17.37
N GLU A 32 -15.75 38.72 17.26
CA GLU A 32 -14.75 39.18 16.31
C GLU A 32 -13.36 39.03 16.95
N ALA A 33 -12.45 38.38 16.25
CA ALA A 33 -11.07 38.18 16.71
C ALA A 33 -10.09 38.28 15.53
N VAL A 34 -8.81 38.45 15.84
CA VAL A 34 -7.74 38.34 14.85
C VAL A 34 -7.16 36.92 14.92
N ASN A 35 -7.18 36.24 13.80
CA ASN A 35 -6.52 34.96 13.68
C ASN A 35 -5.00 35.15 13.71
N TYR A 36 -4.35 34.81 14.81
CA TYR A 36 -2.91 35.02 14.99
C TYR A 36 -2.02 34.12 14.13
N TYR A 37 -2.60 33.14 13.40
CA TYR A 37 -1.85 32.31 12.45
C TYR A 37 -1.61 33.00 11.11
N ASN A 38 -2.55 33.86 10.66
CA ASN A 38 -2.46 34.54 9.36
C ASN A 38 -2.68 36.06 9.43
N GLY A 39 -3.00 36.60 10.62
CA GLY A 39 -3.25 38.02 10.81
C GLY A 39 -4.60 38.53 10.31
N GLU A 40 -5.46 37.67 9.79
CA GLU A 40 -6.76 38.06 9.24
C GLU A 40 -7.86 38.15 10.30
N PRO A 41 -8.83 39.09 10.14
CA PRO A 41 -9.99 39.13 11.00
C PRO A 41 -10.88 37.89 10.78
N VAL A 42 -11.44 37.35 11.87
CA VAL A 42 -12.32 36.20 11.85
C VAL A 42 -13.53 36.43 12.75
N THR A 43 -14.71 36.11 12.25
CA THR A 43 -15.96 36.10 13.01
C THR A 43 -16.23 34.67 13.48
N ILE A 44 -16.25 34.46 14.79
CA ILE A 44 -16.47 33.15 15.42
C ILE A 44 -17.93 33.10 15.88
N PRO A 45 -18.78 32.23 15.33
CA PRO A 45 -20.15 32.06 15.79
C PRO A 45 -20.21 31.52 17.22
N LEU A 46 -21.07 32.07 18.04
CA LEU A 46 -21.29 31.64 19.41
C LEU A 46 -22.71 31.10 19.59
N ASP A 47 -22.86 30.12 20.46
CA ASP A 47 -24.14 29.75 21.05
C ASP A 47 -24.38 30.73 22.22
N PRO A 48 -25.40 31.60 22.14
CA PRO A 48 -25.62 32.63 23.14
C PRO A 48 -26.07 32.10 24.51
N GLN A 49 -26.40 30.80 24.59
CA GLN A 49 -26.74 30.13 25.84
C GLN A 49 -25.52 29.59 26.59
N LEU A 50 -24.33 29.63 25.95
CA LEU A 50 -23.10 29.10 26.45
C LEU A 50 -22.06 30.22 26.71
N THR A 51 -21.25 30.05 27.70
CA THR A 51 -20.08 30.89 27.93
C THR A 51 -19.05 30.75 26.79
N ALA A 52 -18.13 31.69 26.66
CA ALA A 52 -17.04 31.61 25.69
C ALA A 52 -16.23 30.31 25.85
N GLY A 53 -15.95 29.89 27.08
CA GLY A 53 -15.23 28.66 27.38
C GLY A 53 -16.01 27.39 26.97
N GLU A 54 -17.33 27.38 27.16
CA GLU A 54 -18.20 26.27 26.73
C GLU A 54 -18.30 26.20 25.20
N ASN A 55 -18.39 27.35 24.53
CA ASN A 55 -18.32 27.45 23.07
C ASN A 55 -16.95 26.91 22.55
N ALA A 56 -15.84 27.29 23.19
CA ALA A 56 -14.51 26.79 22.86
C ALA A 56 -14.46 25.26 22.98
N LYS A 57 -14.96 24.69 24.10
CA LYS A 57 -15.06 23.26 24.32
C LYS A 57 -15.85 22.57 23.23
N LYS A 58 -17.00 23.11 22.84
CA LYS A 58 -17.88 22.61 21.76
C LYS A 58 -17.14 22.59 20.40
N TYR A 59 -16.30 23.58 20.11
CA TYR A 59 -15.46 23.60 18.91
C TYR A 59 -14.35 22.57 18.96
N PHE A 60 -13.67 22.39 20.10
CA PHE A 60 -12.67 21.32 20.26
C PHE A 60 -13.30 19.92 20.16
N GLU A 61 -14.50 19.72 20.66
CA GLU A 61 -15.22 18.45 20.48
C GLU A 61 -15.52 18.16 18.99
N LYS A 62 -15.95 19.17 18.21
CA LYS A 62 -16.15 19.06 16.76
C LYS A 62 -14.83 18.76 16.04
N TYR A 63 -13.75 19.45 16.40
CA TYR A 63 -12.40 19.20 15.87
C TYR A 63 -11.97 17.75 16.13
N ASN A 64 -12.06 17.30 17.36
CA ASN A 64 -11.65 15.96 17.77
C ASN A 64 -12.48 14.87 17.09
N LYS A 65 -13.79 15.08 16.93
CA LYS A 65 -14.66 14.16 16.18
C LYS A 65 -14.23 14.04 14.73
N LEU A 66 -14.03 15.17 14.03
CA LEU A 66 -13.57 15.18 12.64
C LEU A 66 -12.18 14.59 12.49
N LYS A 67 -11.26 14.86 13.43
CA LYS A 67 -9.91 14.29 13.44
C LYS A 67 -9.96 12.77 13.51
N ARG A 68 -10.68 12.19 14.48
CA ARG A 68 -10.84 10.74 14.65
C ARG A 68 -11.50 10.09 13.43
N THR A 69 -12.53 10.74 12.87
CA THR A 69 -13.20 10.24 11.66
C THR A 69 -12.23 10.21 10.48
N ASN A 70 -11.43 11.25 10.28
CA ASN A 70 -10.44 11.30 9.19
C ASN A 70 -9.35 10.25 9.37
N GLU A 71 -8.82 10.08 10.59
CA GLU A 71 -7.84 9.04 10.91
C GLU A 71 -8.38 7.63 10.62
N ALA A 72 -9.61 7.36 11.08
CA ALA A 72 -10.27 6.07 10.84
C ALA A 72 -10.52 5.82 9.34
N LEU A 73 -11.01 6.83 8.60
CA LEU A 73 -11.21 6.72 7.15
C LEU A 73 -9.90 6.51 6.39
N THR A 74 -8.83 7.20 6.78
CA THR A 74 -7.51 7.02 6.16
C THR A 74 -6.99 5.60 6.38
N ALA A 75 -7.10 5.07 7.60
CA ALA A 75 -6.71 3.71 7.90
C ALA A 75 -7.52 2.68 7.12
N LEU A 76 -8.86 2.84 7.10
CA LEU A 76 -9.75 1.94 6.36
C LEU A 76 -9.51 2.01 4.85
N THR A 77 -9.30 3.20 4.30
CA THR A 77 -9.00 3.36 2.87
C THR A 77 -7.71 2.64 2.48
N LYS A 78 -6.67 2.74 3.35
CA LYS A 78 -5.43 2.00 3.14
C LYS A 78 -5.65 0.49 3.17
N GLU A 79 -6.38 -0.01 4.17
CA GLU A 79 -6.68 -1.45 4.29
C GLU A 79 -7.42 -1.98 3.05
N VAL A 80 -8.47 -1.27 2.60
CA VAL A 80 -9.22 -1.64 1.40
C VAL A 80 -8.35 -1.59 0.14
N HIS A 81 -7.46 -0.62 0.04
CA HIS A 81 -6.53 -0.52 -1.09
C HIS A 81 -5.56 -1.71 -1.13
N ASP A 82 -4.93 -2.02 0.01
CA ASP A 82 -4.03 -3.17 0.15
C ASP A 82 -4.76 -4.49 -0.19
N GLU A 83 -6.05 -4.60 0.14
CA GLU A 83 -6.88 -5.76 -0.18
C GLU A 83 -7.20 -5.86 -1.68
N ILE A 84 -7.52 -4.73 -2.33
CA ILE A 84 -7.74 -4.67 -3.78
C ILE A 84 -6.47 -5.07 -4.52
N GLU A 85 -5.31 -4.52 -4.17
CA GLU A 85 -4.03 -4.88 -4.79
C GLU A 85 -3.73 -6.38 -4.66
N HIS A 86 -4.02 -6.97 -3.49
CA HIS A 86 -3.85 -8.40 -3.29
C HIS A 86 -4.79 -9.23 -4.18
N LEU A 87 -6.07 -8.87 -4.30
CA LEU A 87 -7.02 -9.58 -5.16
C LEU A 87 -6.68 -9.42 -6.64
N GLU A 88 -6.21 -8.26 -7.06
CA GLU A 88 -5.71 -8.04 -8.42
C GLU A 88 -4.46 -8.88 -8.71
N SER A 89 -3.56 -9.06 -7.73
CA SER A 89 -2.41 -9.95 -7.87
C SER A 89 -2.82 -11.42 -7.99
N VAL A 90 -3.85 -11.84 -7.26
CA VAL A 90 -4.44 -13.20 -7.40
C VAL A 90 -5.11 -13.36 -8.78
N ALA A 91 -5.82 -12.35 -9.27
CA ALA A 91 -6.38 -12.36 -10.62
C ALA A 91 -5.29 -12.53 -11.68
N ASN A 92 -4.18 -11.76 -11.56
CA ASN A 92 -3.02 -11.93 -12.45
C ASN A 92 -2.43 -13.36 -12.35
N ALA A 93 -2.35 -13.94 -11.15
CA ALA A 93 -1.89 -15.32 -10.96
C ALA A 93 -2.79 -16.34 -11.67
N LEU A 94 -4.12 -16.13 -11.65
CA LEU A 94 -5.06 -16.97 -12.39
C LEU A 94 -4.86 -16.88 -13.90
N ASP A 95 -4.59 -15.69 -14.44
CA ASP A 95 -4.35 -15.47 -15.88
C ASP A 95 -3.06 -16.13 -16.37
N ILE A 96 -2.04 -16.25 -15.52
CA ILE A 96 -0.76 -16.87 -15.87
C ILE A 96 -0.66 -18.35 -15.52
N ALA A 97 -1.62 -18.89 -14.76
CA ALA A 97 -1.69 -20.30 -14.41
C ALA A 97 -1.79 -21.18 -15.68
N ARG A 98 -1.00 -22.26 -15.74
CA ARG A 98 -0.95 -23.17 -16.90
C ARG A 98 -1.32 -24.60 -16.58
N ALA A 99 -1.40 -24.96 -15.29
CA ALA A 99 -1.63 -26.32 -14.84
C ALA A 99 -2.54 -26.33 -13.60
N GLU A 100 -3.15 -27.48 -13.33
CA GLU A 100 -4.03 -27.64 -12.17
C GLU A 100 -3.29 -27.36 -10.84
N GLU A 101 -2.02 -27.73 -10.76
CA GLU A 101 -1.18 -27.50 -9.58
C GLU A 101 -1.01 -25.99 -9.28
N ASP A 102 -1.03 -25.14 -10.30
CA ASP A 102 -0.98 -23.69 -10.15
C ASP A 102 -2.26 -23.18 -9.48
N LEU A 103 -3.43 -23.68 -9.93
CA LEU A 103 -4.73 -23.33 -9.35
C LEU A 103 -4.87 -23.86 -7.91
N VAL A 104 -4.32 -25.02 -7.61
CA VAL A 104 -4.28 -25.56 -6.24
C VAL A 104 -3.52 -24.63 -5.32
N GLN A 105 -2.38 -24.11 -5.73
CA GLN A 105 -1.59 -23.19 -4.92
C GLN A 105 -2.27 -21.83 -4.74
N ILE A 106 -2.89 -21.27 -5.78
CA ILE A 106 -3.69 -20.04 -5.71
C ILE A 106 -4.86 -20.20 -4.74
N LYS A 107 -5.54 -21.35 -4.79
CA LYS A 107 -6.61 -21.68 -3.84
C LYS A 107 -6.12 -21.72 -2.40
N GLU A 108 -4.95 -22.32 -2.14
CA GLU A 108 -4.35 -22.32 -0.81
C GLU A 108 -4.03 -20.90 -0.33
N GLU A 109 -3.51 -20.02 -1.21
CA GLU A 109 -3.30 -18.60 -0.90
C GLU A 109 -4.60 -17.91 -0.50
N LEU A 110 -5.69 -18.12 -1.24
CA LEU A 110 -7.01 -17.56 -0.92
C LEU A 110 -7.56 -18.07 0.41
N ILE A 111 -7.29 -19.33 0.77
CA ILE A 111 -7.67 -19.91 2.06
C ILE A 111 -6.84 -19.30 3.19
N GLU A 112 -5.51 -19.21 3.03
CA GLU A 112 -4.60 -18.62 4.02
C GLU A 112 -4.86 -17.12 4.24
N SER A 113 -5.30 -16.43 3.18
CA SER A 113 -5.71 -15.00 3.24
C SER A 113 -7.14 -14.78 3.73
N GLY A 114 -7.91 -15.86 3.99
CA GLY A 114 -9.25 -15.79 4.56
C GLY A 114 -10.40 -15.54 3.59
N TYR A 115 -10.16 -15.48 2.28
CA TYR A 115 -11.20 -15.27 1.26
C TYR A 115 -12.06 -16.52 1.01
N ILE A 116 -11.47 -17.68 1.17
CA ILE A 116 -12.17 -18.98 1.00
C ILE A 116 -12.03 -19.79 2.27
N ARG A 117 -13.12 -20.45 2.67
CA ARG A 117 -13.08 -21.38 3.80
C ARG A 117 -12.59 -22.75 3.34
N ARG A 118 -11.66 -23.34 4.09
CA ARG A 118 -11.30 -24.75 3.90
C ARG A 118 -12.51 -25.63 4.26
N LYS A 119 -12.86 -26.56 3.38
CA LYS A 119 -13.92 -27.54 3.70
C LYS A 119 -13.51 -28.35 4.94
N GLY A 120 -14.44 -28.52 5.89
CA GLY A 120 -14.19 -29.23 7.13
C GLY A 120 -13.63 -30.65 6.89
N GLY A 121 -12.57 -30.99 7.62
CA GLY A 121 -11.90 -32.29 7.48
C GLY A 121 -10.90 -32.43 6.33
N SER A 122 -10.75 -31.42 5.45
CA SER A 122 -9.76 -31.52 4.38
C SER A 122 -8.35 -31.19 4.91
N LYS A 123 -7.39 -32.08 4.62
CA LYS A 123 -5.96 -31.84 4.94
C LYS A 123 -5.38 -30.75 4.06
N LYS A 124 -4.31 -30.09 4.53
CA LYS A 124 -3.51 -29.17 3.70
C LYS A 124 -2.98 -29.95 2.49
N VAL A 125 -3.20 -29.41 1.29
CA VAL A 125 -2.78 -30.04 0.04
C VAL A 125 -1.28 -29.86 -0.14
N LYS A 126 -0.60 -30.91 -0.66
CA LYS A 126 0.82 -30.81 -1.02
C LYS A 126 0.94 -29.94 -2.26
N ILE A 127 1.71 -28.84 -2.14
CA ILE A 127 1.98 -27.95 -3.25
C ILE A 127 3.09 -28.53 -4.13
N THR A 128 2.78 -28.72 -5.41
CA THR A 128 3.69 -29.28 -6.42
C THR A 128 4.03 -28.25 -7.52
N SER A 129 3.23 -27.20 -7.65
CA SER A 129 3.53 -26.08 -8.57
C SER A 129 4.94 -25.52 -8.35
N ARG A 130 5.63 -25.21 -9.45
CA ARG A 130 6.97 -24.65 -9.45
C ARG A 130 6.98 -23.33 -10.23
N PRO A 131 7.85 -22.36 -9.88
CA PRO A 131 8.09 -21.18 -10.69
C PRO A 131 8.45 -21.52 -12.13
N PHE A 132 8.18 -20.62 -13.06
CA PHE A 132 8.77 -20.76 -14.38
C PHE A 132 10.29 -20.63 -14.29
N HIS A 133 11.00 -21.39 -15.11
CA HIS A 133 12.45 -21.33 -15.23
C HIS A 133 12.82 -21.06 -16.68
N TYR A 134 13.58 -20.00 -16.88
CA TYR A 134 14.12 -19.57 -18.16
C TYR A 134 15.63 -19.48 -18.09
N ILE A 135 16.28 -19.60 -19.24
CA ILE A 135 17.73 -19.36 -19.39
C ILE A 135 17.86 -18.17 -20.32
N SER A 136 18.60 -17.14 -19.92
CA SER A 136 18.87 -15.99 -20.76
C SER A 136 19.79 -16.37 -21.93
N SER A 137 19.84 -15.49 -22.94
CA SER A 137 20.78 -15.64 -24.06
C SER A 137 22.24 -15.76 -23.63
N ASP A 138 22.59 -15.18 -22.46
CA ASP A 138 23.93 -15.25 -21.86
C ASP A 138 24.12 -16.45 -20.91
N GLY A 139 23.11 -17.33 -20.79
CA GLY A 139 23.17 -18.55 -19.99
C GLY A 139 22.84 -18.37 -18.50
N PHE A 140 22.26 -17.24 -18.08
CA PHE A 140 21.82 -17.04 -16.69
C PHE A 140 20.44 -17.65 -16.45
N SER A 141 20.26 -18.30 -15.29
CA SER A 141 18.96 -18.82 -14.86
C SER A 141 18.07 -17.69 -14.33
N MET A 142 16.85 -17.60 -14.89
CA MET A 142 15.82 -16.65 -14.51
C MET A 142 14.58 -17.40 -14.03
N TYR A 143 14.10 -17.05 -12.85
CA TYR A 143 12.93 -17.68 -12.22
C TYR A 143 11.81 -16.69 -12.07
N VAL A 144 10.59 -17.09 -12.45
CA VAL A 144 9.39 -16.24 -12.42
C VAL A 144 8.33 -16.87 -11.55
N GLY A 145 7.89 -16.15 -10.51
CA GLY A 145 6.83 -16.64 -9.63
C GLY A 145 5.47 -16.56 -10.30
N LYS A 146 4.66 -17.62 -10.16
CA LYS A 146 3.32 -17.72 -10.74
C LYS A 146 2.22 -17.14 -9.85
N ASN A 147 2.50 -16.94 -8.57
CA ASN A 147 1.59 -16.40 -7.56
C ASN A 147 2.38 -15.75 -6.41
N ASN A 148 1.68 -15.13 -5.47
CA ASN A 148 2.33 -14.39 -4.39
C ASN A 148 3.14 -15.27 -3.44
N LEU A 149 2.73 -16.52 -3.21
CA LEU A 149 3.48 -17.47 -2.39
C LEU A 149 4.83 -17.81 -3.05
N GLN A 150 4.82 -18.04 -4.38
CA GLN A 150 6.08 -18.27 -5.13
C GLN A 150 6.92 -17.00 -5.22
N ASN A 151 6.32 -15.83 -5.41
CA ASN A 151 7.03 -14.56 -5.39
C ASN A 151 7.79 -14.37 -4.05
N GLU A 152 7.13 -14.66 -2.94
CA GLU A 152 7.73 -14.60 -1.61
C GLU A 152 8.84 -15.63 -1.43
N GLU A 153 8.60 -16.88 -1.84
CA GLU A 153 9.60 -17.95 -1.73
C GLU A 153 10.83 -17.67 -2.57
N LEU A 154 10.66 -17.25 -3.83
CA LEU A 154 11.75 -16.87 -4.72
C LEU A 154 12.58 -15.73 -4.14
N THR A 155 11.92 -14.70 -3.62
CA THR A 155 12.61 -13.50 -3.15
C THR A 155 13.31 -13.73 -1.82
N PHE A 156 12.70 -14.43 -0.86
CA PHE A 156 13.21 -14.47 0.51
C PHE A 156 13.85 -15.80 0.93
N LYS A 157 13.62 -16.88 0.19
CA LYS A 157 14.21 -18.19 0.51
C LYS A 157 15.18 -18.69 -0.56
N PHE A 158 14.91 -18.40 -1.84
CA PHE A 158 15.68 -18.92 -2.96
C PHE A 158 16.78 -17.95 -3.42
N ALA A 159 16.48 -16.67 -3.57
CA ALA A 159 17.42 -15.66 -4.01
C ALA A 159 18.45 -15.33 -2.92
N VAL A 160 19.72 -15.15 -3.32
CA VAL A 160 20.80 -14.66 -2.45
C VAL A 160 21.06 -13.17 -2.68
N GLY A 161 21.82 -12.53 -1.78
CA GLY A 161 21.91 -11.07 -1.71
C GLY A 161 22.33 -10.34 -2.99
N ASN A 162 23.15 -10.94 -3.81
CA ASN A 162 23.66 -10.40 -5.08
C ASN A 162 22.90 -10.88 -6.33
N ASP A 163 21.86 -11.70 -6.18
CA ASP A 163 20.92 -11.97 -7.28
C ASP A 163 20.10 -10.72 -7.59
N TRP A 164 19.66 -10.60 -8.83
CA TRP A 164 18.81 -9.48 -9.24
C TRP A 164 17.33 -9.83 -9.15
N TRP A 165 16.56 -8.89 -8.64
CA TRP A 165 15.12 -8.93 -8.53
C TRP A 165 14.50 -7.89 -9.48
N PHE A 166 13.47 -8.29 -10.25
CA PHE A 166 12.73 -7.44 -11.17
C PHE A 166 11.24 -7.55 -10.90
N HIS A 167 10.53 -6.44 -11.10
CA HIS A 167 9.07 -6.40 -10.97
C HIS A 167 8.48 -5.24 -11.79
N ALA A 168 7.29 -5.42 -12.37
CA ALA A 168 6.56 -4.36 -13.07
C ALA A 168 6.12 -3.29 -12.08
N LYS A 169 6.53 -2.05 -12.29
CA LYS A 169 6.35 -0.93 -11.36
C LYS A 169 4.89 -0.57 -11.16
N GLY A 170 4.48 -0.41 -9.89
CA GLY A 170 3.17 0.11 -9.51
C GLY A 170 1.99 -0.74 -9.96
N ARG A 171 2.18 -2.04 -10.19
CA ARG A 171 1.10 -2.94 -10.62
C ARG A 171 1.33 -4.38 -10.18
N PRO A 172 0.29 -5.21 -10.06
CA PRO A 172 0.42 -6.62 -9.80
C PRO A 172 1.20 -7.35 -10.90
N GLY A 173 2.12 -8.23 -10.48
CA GLY A 173 2.98 -8.99 -11.39
C GLY A 173 3.85 -10.01 -10.68
N SER A 174 4.61 -10.74 -11.46
CA SER A 174 5.56 -11.74 -10.97
C SER A 174 6.86 -11.10 -10.50
N HIS A 175 7.42 -11.64 -9.42
CA HIS A 175 8.83 -11.42 -9.13
C HIS A 175 9.68 -12.26 -10.08
N VAL A 176 10.65 -11.63 -10.71
CA VAL A 176 11.65 -12.32 -11.54
C VAL A 176 12.98 -12.26 -10.81
N ILE A 177 13.57 -13.43 -10.59
CA ILE A 177 14.89 -13.57 -9.95
C ILE A 177 15.89 -14.05 -10.97
N VAL A 178 16.98 -13.30 -11.16
CA VAL A 178 18.12 -13.74 -11.98
C VAL A 178 19.23 -14.20 -11.06
N LYS A 179 19.65 -15.46 -11.22
CA LYS A 179 20.74 -16.07 -10.47
C LYS A 179 22.07 -15.67 -11.07
N THR A 180 22.81 -14.79 -10.40
CA THR A 180 24.08 -14.28 -10.93
C THR A 180 25.26 -15.24 -10.72
N GLY A 181 25.21 -16.05 -9.67
CA GLY A 181 26.37 -16.85 -9.27
C GLY A 181 27.60 -16.02 -8.93
N GLY A 182 27.43 -14.74 -8.56
CA GLY A 182 28.51 -13.80 -8.27
C GLY A 182 29.12 -13.14 -9.49
N LYS A 183 28.55 -13.33 -10.69
CA LYS A 183 28.99 -12.69 -11.93
C LYS A 183 28.22 -11.39 -12.16
N GLU A 184 28.83 -10.46 -12.90
CA GLU A 184 28.14 -9.28 -13.41
C GLU A 184 27.10 -9.71 -14.46
N LEU A 185 25.97 -9.02 -14.47
CA LEU A 185 24.84 -9.34 -15.34
C LEU A 185 24.98 -8.55 -16.64
N PRO A 186 25.01 -9.20 -17.83
CA PRO A 186 25.04 -8.52 -19.11
C PRO A 186 23.73 -7.78 -19.40
N ASP A 187 23.79 -6.70 -20.20
CA ASP A 187 22.64 -5.87 -20.58
C ASP A 187 21.54 -6.70 -21.25
N ALA A 188 21.89 -7.66 -22.12
CA ALA A 188 20.89 -8.52 -22.76
C ALA A 188 20.08 -9.34 -21.73
N THR A 189 20.73 -9.90 -20.72
CA THR A 189 20.05 -10.62 -19.64
C THR A 189 19.16 -9.67 -18.79
N PHE A 190 19.61 -8.41 -18.55
CA PHE A 190 18.77 -7.40 -17.90
C PHE A 190 17.49 -7.12 -18.68
N GLU A 191 17.60 -6.90 -19.99
CA GLU A 191 16.45 -6.67 -20.85
C GLU A 191 15.49 -7.87 -20.88
N GLU A 192 16.03 -9.08 -20.99
CA GLU A 192 15.23 -10.31 -21.01
C GLU A 192 14.48 -10.50 -19.68
N ALA A 193 15.12 -10.26 -18.53
CA ALA A 193 14.49 -10.32 -17.22
C ALA A 193 13.40 -9.24 -17.05
N ALA A 194 13.65 -8.01 -17.52
CA ALA A 194 12.67 -6.94 -17.51
C ALA A 194 11.46 -7.27 -18.40
N ARG A 195 11.67 -7.86 -19.58
CA ARG A 195 10.61 -8.34 -20.46
C ARG A 195 9.77 -9.44 -19.81
N LEU A 196 10.39 -10.36 -19.05
CA LEU A 196 9.64 -11.36 -18.28
C LEU A 196 8.79 -10.70 -17.19
N ALA A 197 9.33 -9.75 -16.44
CA ALA A 197 8.56 -9.03 -15.42
C ALA A 197 7.37 -8.27 -16.03
N ALA A 198 7.55 -7.61 -17.17
CA ALA A 198 6.49 -6.94 -17.90
C ALA A 198 5.42 -7.93 -18.41
N HIS A 199 5.86 -9.05 -19.02
CA HIS A 199 4.97 -10.07 -19.59
C HIS A 199 4.10 -10.75 -18.51
N TYR A 200 4.65 -11.02 -17.35
CA TYR A 200 3.94 -11.66 -16.23
C TYR A 200 3.31 -10.65 -15.26
N SER A 201 2.82 -9.53 -15.78
CA SER A 201 2.12 -8.48 -15.03
C SER A 201 0.75 -8.17 -15.65
N THR A 202 -0.07 -7.42 -14.92
CA THR A 202 -1.34 -6.90 -15.43
C THR A 202 -1.18 -5.90 -16.58
N GLY A 203 0.04 -5.44 -16.85
CA GLY A 203 0.36 -4.51 -17.95
C GLY A 203 0.78 -5.17 -19.26
N ARG A 204 0.75 -6.50 -19.37
CA ARG A 204 1.31 -7.29 -20.49
C ARG A 204 0.93 -6.83 -21.91
N ASP A 205 -0.23 -6.19 -22.05
CA ASP A 205 -0.77 -5.72 -23.33
C ASP A 205 -0.46 -4.23 -23.60
N GLN A 206 0.29 -3.57 -22.72
CA GLN A 206 0.67 -2.17 -22.88
C GLN A 206 1.96 -2.03 -23.71
N GLU A 207 2.07 -0.98 -24.51
CA GLU A 207 3.26 -0.71 -25.33
C GLU A 207 4.52 -0.42 -24.50
N LYS A 208 4.33 0.20 -23.31
CA LYS A 208 5.42 0.57 -22.41
C LYS A 208 5.05 0.20 -20.98
N ILE A 209 5.94 -0.54 -20.33
CA ILE A 209 5.83 -0.92 -18.93
C ILE A 209 7.13 -0.55 -18.25
N GLU A 210 7.02 0.26 -17.19
CA GLU A 210 8.15 0.50 -16.30
C GLU A 210 8.41 -0.76 -15.46
N VAL A 211 9.67 -1.14 -15.33
CA VAL A 211 10.12 -2.27 -14.52
C VAL A 211 11.16 -1.78 -13.54
N ASP A 212 10.88 -1.99 -12.26
CA ASP A 212 11.85 -1.77 -11.21
C ASP A 212 12.78 -2.99 -11.09
N TYR A 213 14.07 -2.75 -10.87
CA TYR A 213 15.06 -3.78 -10.64
C TYR A 213 16.07 -3.34 -9.59
N VAL A 214 16.42 -4.26 -8.70
CA VAL A 214 17.39 -4.03 -7.63
C VAL A 214 18.09 -5.34 -7.29
N GLU A 215 19.27 -5.27 -6.66
CA GLU A 215 19.84 -6.45 -6.03
C GLU A 215 18.94 -6.93 -4.90
N LYS A 216 18.77 -8.23 -4.75
CA LYS A 216 17.88 -8.84 -3.75
C LYS A 216 18.13 -8.33 -2.32
N LYS A 217 19.37 -8.01 -1.97
CA LYS A 217 19.70 -7.44 -0.64
C LYS A 217 18.95 -6.16 -0.28
N GLN A 218 18.46 -5.41 -1.29
CA GLN A 218 17.68 -4.17 -1.13
C GLN A 218 16.18 -4.44 -0.98
N VAL A 219 15.70 -5.66 -1.24
CA VAL A 219 14.30 -6.04 -1.11
C VAL A 219 14.03 -6.54 0.30
N LYS A 220 13.05 -5.92 0.96
CA LYS A 220 12.67 -6.25 2.34
C LYS A 220 11.21 -6.70 2.41
N LYS A 221 10.95 -7.65 3.30
CA LYS A 221 9.58 -8.08 3.60
C LYS A 221 8.89 -7.05 4.51
N VAL A 222 7.64 -6.77 4.22
CA VAL A 222 6.79 -5.93 5.06
C VAL A 222 6.16 -6.80 6.15
N ALA A 223 6.39 -6.46 7.41
CA ALA A 223 5.80 -7.20 8.53
C ALA A 223 4.27 -7.08 8.50
N GLY A 224 3.57 -8.22 8.59
CA GLY A 224 2.11 -8.27 8.58
C GLY A 224 1.44 -8.07 7.21
N ALA A 225 2.20 -7.83 6.14
CA ALA A 225 1.64 -7.76 4.79
C ALA A 225 1.31 -9.15 4.23
N LYS A 226 0.44 -9.17 3.21
CA LYS A 226 0.10 -10.35 2.44
C LYS A 226 1.36 -10.93 1.76
N PRO A 227 1.39 -12.24 1.41
CA PRO A 227 2.51 -12.84 0.69
C PRO A 227 2.84 -12.09 -0.61
N GLY A 228 4.12 -11.99 -0.96
CA GLY A 228 4.58 -11.33 -2.18
C GLY A 228 4.70 -9.81 -2.07
N PHE A 229 4.16 -9.16 -1.05
CA PHE A 229 4.33 -7.72 -0.85
C PHE A 229 5.71 -7.40 -0.28
N VAL A 230 6.40 -6.48 -0.94
CA VAL A 230 7.78 -6.10 -0.62
C VAL A 230 7.93 -4.58 -0.60
N ILE A 231 8.96 -4.11 0.12
CA ILE A 231 9.48 -2.76 -0.03
C ILE A 231 10.93 -2.84 -0.52
N TYR A 232 11.29 -1.93 -1.39
CA TYR A 232 12.63 -1.79 -1.92
C TYR A 232 12.93 -0.31 -2.17
N HIS A 233 14.19 0.03 -2.19
CA HIS A 233 14.65 1.38 -2.51
C HIS A 233 15.46 1.31 -3.81
N THR A 234 14.94 1.94 -4.85
CA THR A 234 15.68 2.17 -6.09
C THR A 234 16.48 3.44 -5.92
N ASN A 235 17.77 3.38 -6.20
CA ASN A 235 18.66 4.55 -6.25
C ASN A 235 18.79 5.10 -7.68
N TYR A 236 17.83 4.81 -8.56
CA TYR A 236 17.84 5.19 -9.97
C TYR A 236 16.59 5.93 -10.36
#